data_1bcb251ca80e214add48bddae65aa129
#
_entry.id   1bcb251ca80e214add48bddae65aa129
#
_cell.length_a   1.000
_cell.length_b   1.000
_cell.length_c   1.000
_cell.angle_alpha   90.00
_cell.angle_beta   90.00
_cell.angle_gamma   90.00
#
_symmetry.space_group_name_H-M   'P 1'
#
loop_
_entity.id
_entity.type
_entity.pdbx_description
1 polymer ?
#
loop_
_entity_poly.entity_id
_entity_poly.type
_entity_poly.pdbx_seq_one_letter_code
_entity_poly.pdbx_strand_id
1 'polypeptide(L)'
;MNKPGASAAQQVEAALQSAELSQRAVAQALLAGQADLLEAAAADLQRAASALSDAVLAVNGAIQLRAPLGQRVVAMARGMVMYREACLRRSAMVQRSLQSILPDSGSATYGGTGPYAKVTRQSGAFKLLSA
;
A
#
# COMPACT_ATOMS: atom_id res chain seq x y z
N MET A 1 -11.96 -39.03 -3.40
CA MET A 1 -10.55 -38.59 -3.51
C MET A 1 -10.53 -37.18 -4.08
N ASN A 2 -10.12 -36.22 -3.29
CA ASN A 2 -9.97 -34.85 -3.77
C ASN A 2 -8.81 -34.77 -4.75
N LYS A 3 -9.07 -34.36 -5.97
CA LYS A 3 -8.00 -34.01 -6.93
C LYS A 3 -7.20 -32.86 -6.32
N PRO A 4 -5.87 -32.93 -6.26
CA PRO A 4 -5.04 -31.86 -5.66
C PRO A 4 -5.30 -30.48 -6.26
N GLY A 5 -5.75 -30.43 -7.50
CA GLY A 5 -6.08 -29.19 -8.17
C GLY A 5 -7.37 -28.51 -7.72
N ALA A 6 -8.37 -29.27 -7.28
CA ALA A 6 -9.61 -28.70 -6.74
C ALA A 6 -9.36 -28.02 -5.39
N SER A 7 -8.51 -28.61 -4.54
CA SER A 7 -8.13 -28.04 -3.25
C SER A 7 -7.34 -26.71 -3.42
N ALA A 8 -6.42 -26.66 -4.37
CA ALA A 8 -5.63 -25.46 -4.64
C ALA A 8 -6.49 -24.30 -5.19
N ALA A 9 -7.42 -24.59 -6.11
CA ALA A 9 -8.36 -23.60 -6.62
C ALA A 9 -9.29 -23.05 -5.51
N GLN A 10 -9.73 -23.91 -4.60
CA GLN A 10 -10.53 -23.51 -3.44
C GLN A 10 -9.73 -22.62 -2.48
N GLN A 11 -8.46 -22.90 -2.29
CA GLN A 11 -7.58 -22.04 -1.47
C GLN A 11 -7.41 -20.66 -2.09
N VAL A 12 -7.22 -20.57 -3.40
CA VAL A 12 -7.15 -19.28 -4.10
C VAL A 12 -8.46 -18.53 -3.97
N GLU A 13 -9.60 -19.20 -4.13
CA GLU A 13 -10.91 -18.58 -4.01
C GLU A 13 -11.17 -18.05 -2.59
N ALA A 14 -10.83 -18.83 -1.56
CA ALA A 14 -10.97 -18.41 -0.17
C ALA A 14 -10.06 -17.20 0.14
N ALA A 15 -8.82 -17.24 -0.31
CA ALA A 15 -7.89 -16.13 -0.15
C ALA A 15 -8.36 -14.87 -0.90
N LEU A 16 -8.92 -15.03 -2.09
CA LEU A 16 -9.48 -13.94 -2.89
C LEU A 16 -10.70 -13.31 -2.20
N GLN A 17 -11.61 -14.10 -1.67
CA GLN A 17 -12.76 -13.59 -0.92
C GLN A 17 -12.33 -12.79 0.30
N SER A 18 -11.34 -13.28 1.04
CA SER A 18 -10.76 -12.56 2.18
C SER A 18 -10.14 -11.22 1.75
N ALA A 19 -9.40 -11.21 0.66
CA ALA A 19 -8.81 -10.00 0.11
C ALA A 19 -9.86 -8.99 -0.37
N GLU A 20 -10.91 -9.45 -1.03
CA GLU A 20 -12.02 -8.60 -1.47
C GLU A 20 -12.78 -7.96 -0.29
N LEU A 21 -12.99 -8.71 0.80
CA LEU A 21 -13.60 -8.18 2.01
C LEU A 21 -12.71 -7.12 2.67
N SER A 22 -11.41 -7.38 2.79
CA SER A 22 -10.46 -6.42 3.33
C SER A 22 -10.36 -5.16 2.46
N GLN A 23 -10.44 -5.29 1.15
CA GLN A 23 -10.47 -4.16 0.22
C GLN A 23 -11.71 -3.28 0.43
N ARG A 24 -12.87 -3.88 0.63
CA ARG A 24 -14.10 -3.13 0.95
C ARG A 24 -13.97 -2.40 2.28
N ALA A 25 -13.37 -3.01 3.29
CA ALA A 25 -13.12 -2.37 4.58
C ALA A 25 -12.21 -1.14 4.44
N VAL A 26 -11.17 -1.22 3.61
CA VAL A 26 -10.32 -0.05 3.29
C VAL A 26 -11.13 1.05 2.61
N ALA A 27 -11.96 0.70 1.63
CA ALA A 27 -12.82 1.66 0.95
C ALA A 27 -13.76 2.39 1.91
N GLN A 28 -14.39 1.64 2.81
CA GLN A 28 -15.28 2.21 3.82
C GLN A 28 -14.54 3.11 4.79
N ALA A 29 -13.37 2.71 5.26
CA ALA A 29 -12.54 3.50 6.16
C ALA A 29 -12.05 4.81 5.51
N LEU A 30 -11.71 4.77 4.21
CA LEU A 30 -11.38 5.96 3.44
C LEU A 30 -12.56 6.93 3.33
N LEU A 31 -13.76 6.42 3.06
CA LEU A 31 -14.97 7.25 2.96
C LEU A 31 -15.36 7.84 4.32
N ALA A 32 -15.24 7.05 5.39
CA ALA A 32 -15.55 7.50 6.75
C ALA A 32 -14.55 8.52 7.30
N GLY A 33 -13.36 8.59 6.72
CA GLY A 33 -12.33 9.52 7.18
C GLY A 33 -11.69 9.18 8.52
N GLN A 34 -11.84 7.94 8.99
CA GLN A 34 -11.31 7.49 10.28
C GLN A 34 -9.93 6.86 10.11
N ALA A 35 -8.91 7.55 10.61
CA ALA A 35 -7.51 7.14 10.44
C ALA A 35 -7.21 5.79 11.10
N ASP A 36 -7.71 5.56 12.30
CA ASP A 36 -7.46 4.32 13.04
C ASP A 36 -8.06 3.10 12.34
N LEU A 37 -9.28 3.23 11.83
CA LEU A 37 -9.93 2.18 11.05
C LEU A 37 -9.23 1.94 9.72
N LEU A 38 -8.72 2.98 9.10
CA LEU A 38 -7.98 2.87 7.85
C LEU A 38 -6.66 2.11 8.04
N GLU A 39 -5.94 2.40 9.11
CA GLU A 39 -4.69 1.70 9.42
C GLU A 39 -4.93 0.21 9.66
N ALA A 40 -5.90 -0.14 10.48
CA ALA A 40 -6.28 -1.53 10.73
C ALA A 40 -6.73 -2.25 9.46
N ALA A 41 -7.60 -1.62 8.67
CA ALA A 41 -8.10 -2.18 7.41
C ALA A 41 -6.98 -2.36 6.37
N ALA A 42 -6.03 -1.43 6.31
CA ALA A 42 -4.88 -1.51 5.41
C ALA A 42 -3.95 -2.67 5.81
N ALA A 43 -3.70 -2.88 7.10
CA ALA A 43 -2.92 -4.00 7.59
C ALA A 43 -3.60 -5.35 7.29
N ASP A 44 -4.91 -5.43 7.44
CA ASP A 44 -5.69 -6.63 7.08
C ASP A 44 -5.63 -6.91 5.57
N LEU A 45 -5.77 -5.87 4.76
CA LEU A 45 -5.65 -5.99 3.30
C LEU A 45 -4.27 -6.48 2.89
N GLN A 46 -3.22 -5.98 3.51
CA GLN A 46 -1.85 -6.41 3.22
C GLN A 46 -1.64 -7.89 3.54
N ARG A 47 -2.14 -8.35 4.69
CA ARG A 47 -2.09 -9.76 5.07
C ARG A 47 -2.89 -10.64 4.11
N ALA A 48 -4.09 -10.23 3.75
CA ALA A 48 -4.95 -10.95 2.82
C ALA A 48 -4.34 -10.99 1.41
N ALA A 49 -3.71 -9.92 0.95
CA ALA A 49 -3.02 -9.86 -0.33
C ALA A 49 -1.80 -10.78 -0.38
N SER A 50 -1.03 -10.83 0.70
CA SER A 50 0.10 -11.75 0.82
C SER A 50 -0.36 -13.22 0.75
N ALA A 51 -1.40 -13.56 1.51
CA ALA A 51 -1.97 -14.91 1.48
C ALA A 51 -2.53 -15.27 0.08
N LEU A 52 -3.16 -14.33 -0.61
CA LEU A 52 -3.61 -14.53 -1.99
C LEU A 52 -2.45 -14.75 -2.94
N SER A 53 -1.39 -13.96 -2.83
CA SER A 53 -0.18 -14.12 -3.64
C SER A 53 0.44 -15.50 -3.46
N ASP A 54 0.58 -15.96 -2.23
CA ASP A 54 1.12 -17.29 -1.91
C ASP A 54 0.24 -18.41 -2.49
N ALA A 55 -1.09 -18.28 -2.37
CA ALA A 55 -2.04 -19.23 -2.92
C ALA A 55 -1.98 -19.29 -4.46
N VAL A 56 -1.86 -18.15 -5.13
CA VAL A 56 -1.73 -18.07 -6.59
C VAL A 56 -0.41 -18.68 -7.06
N LEU A 57 0.69 -18.36 -6.37
CA LEU A 57 2.01 -18.94 -6.69
C LEU A 57 2.03 -20.47 -6.54
N ALA A 58 1.36 -20.99 -5.52
CA ALA A 58 1.24 -22.44 -5.31
C ALA A 58 0.50 -23.14 -6.46
N VAL A 59 -0.41 -22.46 -7.13
CA VAL A 59 -1.22 -23.00 -8.25
C VAL A 59 -0.51 -22.86 -9.60
N ASN A 60 0.31 -21.83 -9.78
CA ASN A 60 0.96 -21.51 -11.06
C ASN A 60 1.86 -22.60 -11.66
N GLY A 61 2.26 -23.59 -10.86
CA GLY A 61 3.04 -24.72 -11.36
C GLY A 61 2.22 -25.91 -11.85
N ALA A 62 0.92 -25.98 -11.55
CA ALA A 62 0.13 -27.19 -11.73
C ALA A 62 -1.19 -27.01 -12.50
N ILE A 63 -1.83 -25.82 -12.46
CA ILE A 63 -3.18 -25.64 -13.02
C ILE A 63 -3.38 -24.18 -13.42
N GLN A 64 -3.83 -23.96 -14.64
CA GLN A 64 -4.34 -22.66 -15.06
C GLN A 64 -5.62 -22.34 -14.27
N LEU A 65 -5.62 -21.19 -13.61
CA LEU A 65 -6.80 -20.67 -12.97
C LEU A 65 -7.93 -20.56 -14.01
N ARG A 66 -9.13 -20.97 -13.65
CA ARG A 66 -10.31 -20.75 -14.51
C ARG A 66 -10.42 -19.26 -14.83
N ALA A 67 -10.77 -18.93 -16.06
CA ALA A 67 -10.83 -17.55 -16.54
C ALA A 67 -11.57 -16.58 -15.61
N PRO A 68 -12.76 -16.91 -15.04
CA PRO A 68 -13.45 -16.02 -14.12
C PRO A 68 -12.65 -15.72 -12.84
N LEU A 69 -11.97 -16.72 -12.29
CA LEU A 69 -11.15 -16.56 -11.09
C LEU A 69 -9.91 -15.71 -11.37
N GLY A 70 -9.26 -15.95 -12.51
CA GLY A 70 -8.13 -15.16 -12.96
C GLY A 70 -8.49 -13.69 -13.18
N GLN A 71 -9.65 -13.42 -13.76
CA GLN A 71 -10.15 -12.04 -13.92
C GLN A 71 -10.40 -11.33 -12.58
N ARG A 72 -10.96 -12.04 -11.61
CA ARG A 72 -11.16 -11.49 -10.25
C ARG A 72 -9.83 -11.19 -9.56
N VAL A 73 -8.84 -12.05 -9.69
CA VAL A 73 -7.49 -11.81 -9.16
C VAL A 73 -6.86 -10.56 -9.78
N VAL A 74 -6.97 -10.40 -11.09
CA VAL A 74 -6.46 -9.20 -11.79
C VAL A 74 -7.22 -7.95 -11.35
N ALA A 75 -8.54 -8.01 -11.24
CA ALA A 75 -9.36 -6.90 -10.75
C ALA A 75 -8.98 -6.51 -9.32
N MET A 76 -8.72 -7.49 -8.46
CA MET A 76 -8.25 -7.28 -7.10
C MET A 76 -6.89 -6.57 -7.08
N ALA A 77 -5.94 -7.01 -7.88
CA ALA A 77 -4.62 -6.40 -7.98
C ALA A 77 -4.70 -4.92 -8.44
N ARG A 78 -5.52 -4.64 -9.45
CA ARG A 78 -5.77 -3.26 -9.91
C ARG A 78 -6.39 -2.40 -8.81
N GLY A 79 -7.37 -2.92 -8.09
CA GLY A 79 -8.01 -2.25 -6.97
C GLY A 79 -7.00 -1.90 -5.87
N MET A 80 -6.08 -2.79 -5.56
CA MET A 80 -5.04 -2.54 -4.56
C MET A 80 -4.13 -1.37 -4.94
N VAL A 81 -3.74 -1.25 -6.21
CA VAL A 81 -2.95 -0.12 -6.69
C VAL A 81 -3.71 1.18 -6.49
N MET A 82 -5.00 1.22 -6.86
CA MET A 82 -5.85 2.39 -6.69
C MET A 82 -5.99 2.80 -5.22
N TYR A 83 -6.20 1.85 -4.32
CA TYR A 83 -6.33 2.14 -2.88
C TYR A 83 -5.01 2.60 -2.28
N ARG A 84 -3.90 2.02 -2.68
CA ARG A 84 -2.57 2.49 -2.28
C ARG A 84 -2.35 3.94 -2.67
N GLU A 85 -2.66 4.30 -3.90
CA GLU A 85 -2.56 5.69 -4.37
C GLU A 85 -3.50 6.63 -3.62
N ALA A 86 -4.72 6.20 -3.33
CA ALA A 86 -5.68 6.99 -2.55
C ALA A 86 -5.16 7.23 -1.12
N CYS A 87 -4.59 6.22 -0.47
CA CYS A 87 -3.99 6.35 0.84
C CYS A 87 -2.78 7.31 0.84
N LEU A 88 -1.93 7.21 -0.17
CA LEU A 88 -0.76 8.10 -0.32
C LEU A 88 -1.20 9.56 -0.54
N ARG A 89 -2.20 9.80 -1.39
CA ARG A 89 -2.77 11.15 -1.59
C ARG A 89 -3.34 11.72 -0.30
N ARG A 90 -4.07 10.91 0.47
CA ARG A 90 -4.62 11.33 1.74
C ARG A 90 -3.53 11.66 2.76
N SER A 91 -2.51 10.83 2.87
CA SER A 91 -1.34 11.08 3.73
C SER A 91 -0.67 12.41 3.36
N ALA A 92 -0.47 12.67 2.08
CA ALA A 92 0.11 13.93 1.61
C ALA A 92 -0.77 15.15 1.96
N MET A 93 -2.09 15.02 1.87
CA MET A 93 -3.02 16.09 2.27
C MET A 93 -2.92 16.37 3.77
N VAL A 94 -2.91 15.33 4.60
CA VAL A 94 -2.78 15.45 6.06
C VAL A 94 -1.45 16.14 6.42
N GLN A 95 -0.36 15.72 5.79
CA GLN A 95 0.96 16.35 6.00
C GLN A 95 0.96 17.83 5.64
N ARG A 96 0.37 18.20 4.50
CA ARG A 96 0.24 19.61 4.10
C ARG A 96 -0.58 20.42 5.10
N SER A 97 -1.69 19.86 5.57
CA SER A 97 -2.53 20.50 6.59
C SER A 97 -1.79 20.72 7.89
N LEU A 98 -1.03 19.72 8.35
CA LEU A 98 -0.18 19.85 9.53
C LEU A 98 0.92 20.90 9.36
N GLN A 99 1.56 20.94 8.20
CA GLN A 99 2.57 21.97 7.89
C GLN A 99 1.98 23.38 7.88
N SER A 100 0.75 23.55 7.45
CA SER A 100 0.07 24.85 7.47
C SER A 100 -0.29 25.32 8.87
N ILE A 101 -0.55 24.37 9.80
CA ILE A 101 -0.90 24.68 11.19
C ILE A 101 0.35 24.90 12.05
N LEU A 102 1.45 24.20 11.77
CA LEU A 102 2.71 24.23 12.52
C LEU A 102 3.91 24.52 11.61
N PRO A 103 3.94 25.68 10.93
CA PRO A 103 4.99 25.96 9.95
C PRO A 103 6.39 26.01 10.56
N ASP A 104 6.53 26.55 11.76
CA ASP A 104 7.84 26.80 12.40
C ASP A 104 8.43 25.55 13.05
N SER A 105 7.60 24.67 13.58
CA SER A 105 8.08 23.45 14.23
C SER A 105 8.61 22.42 13.23
N GLY A 106 8.03 22.35 12.04
CA GLY A 106 8.49 21.47 10.97
C GLY A 106 9.83 21.89 10.37
N SER A 107 10.01 23.18 10.12
CA SER A 107 11.25 23.73 9.57
C SER A 107 12.40 23.72 10.58
N ALA A 108 12.11 23.99 11.84
CA ALA A 108 13.11 23.97 12.91
C ALA A 108 13.65 22.56 13.20
N THR A 109 12.80 21.53 13.11
CA THR A 109 13.20 20.16 13.43
C THR A 109 14.05 19.50 12.33
N TYR A 110 13.77 19.83 11.07
CA TYR A 110 14.43 19.16 9.94
C TYR A 110 15.36 20.07 9.12
N GLY A 111 15.14 21.38 9.14
CA GLY A 111 15.86 22.32 8.27
C GLY A 111 17.00 23.07 8.91
N GLY A 112 16.97 23.30 10.21
CA GLY A 112 17.85 24.29 10.85
C GLY A 112 18.91 23.74 11.80
N THR A 113 18.70 22.61 12.41
CA THR A 113 19.51 22.16 13.56
C THR A 113 20.41 20.97 13.27
N GLY A 114 20.30 20.36 12.10
CA GLY A 114 21.18 19.24 11.74
C GLY A 114 22.52 19.72 11.19
N PRO A 115 23.66 19.32 11.76
CA PRO A 115 24.98 19.62 11.18
C PRO A 115 25.10 19.10 9.73
N TYR A 116 24.37 18.11 9.38
CA TYR A 116 24.33 17.54 8.03
C TYR A 116 23.63 18.44 6.99
N ALA A 117 22.62 19.20 7.37
CA ALA A 117 21.96 20.13 6.47
C ALA A 117 22.87 21.28 6.03
N LYS A 118 23.72 21.75 6.93
CA LYS A 118 24.75 22.76 6.62
C LYS A 118 25.86 22.22 5.71
N VAL A 119 26.29 21.00 5.97
CA VAL A 119 27.37 20.38 5.18
C VAL A 119 26.89 20.08 3.75
N THR A 120 25.64 19.63 3.59
CA THR A 120 25.10 19.35 2.27
C THR A 120 24.91 20.61 1.44
N ARG A 121 24.53 21.73 2.05
CA ARG A 121 24.42 23.02 1.36
C ARG A 121 25.74 23.57 0.90
N GLN A 122 26.77 23.40 1.71
CA GLN A 122 28.10 23.97 1.38
C GLN A 122 28.87 23.15 0.36
N SER A 123 28.64 21.83 0.33
CA SER A 123 29.44 20.97 -0.54
C SER A 123 28.96 20.89 -1.99
N GLY A 124 27.68 21.13 -2.23
CA GLY A 124 27.10 20.90 -3.57
C GLY A 124 27.11 22.11 -4.48
N ALA A 125 26.59 23.22 -4.00
CA ALA A 125 26.32 24.38 -4.84
C ALA A 125 27.55 25.25 -5.12
N PHE A 126 28.44 25.41 -4.16
CA PHE A 126 29.55 26.34 -4.29
C PHE A 126 30.75 25.82 -5.05
N LYS A 127 31.01 24.54 -4.99
CA LYS A 127 32.08 23.95 -5.79
C LYS A 127 31.82 23.94 -7.28
N LEU A 128 30.55 23.86 -7.65
CA LEU A 128 30.17 23.92 -9.06
C LEU A 128 30.23 25.33 -9.63
N LEU A 129 30.06 26.36 -8.78
CA LEU A 129 30.12 27.75 -9.18
C LEU A 129 31.56 28.31 -9.21
N SER A 130 32.48 27.69 -8.51
CA SER A 130 33.89 28.10 -8.49
C SER A 130 34.75 27.37 -9.51
N ALA A 131 34.17 26.43 -10.18
CA ALA A 131 34.80 25.75 -11.31
C ALA A 131 34.33 26.34 -12.63
#